data_54fca2bd7eba37ccebccbd0efe1c88fe
#
_entry.id   54fca2bd7eba37ccebccbd0efe1c88fe
#
_cell.length_a   1.000
_cell.length_b   1.000
_cell.length_c   1.000
_cell.angle_alpha   90.00
_cell.angle_beta   90.00
_cell.angle_gamma   90.00
#
_symmetry.space_group_name_H-M   'P 1'
#
loop_
_entity.id
_entity.type
_entity.pdbx_description
1 polymer ?
#
loop_
_entity_poly.entity_id
_entity_poly.type
_entity_poly.pdbx_seq_one_letter_code
_entity_poly.pdbx_strand_id
1 'polypeptide(L)'
;DHRDLHSFPTRRSSDLEGTNTAGDLGAAASLTYTNRNLFRGSEQLSIELRGAYEAITGLEGYQDQNYTEYSVEGKLVFPRFVAPFLSRNFRRRQTANSELSASWNLQNRPEFHRRVFSTAWRYRWTEPRHHLAWRFDLLDLNYVYMPWISETFKRDYLDNAENRNAILRYNYEDLFIMKMGFGLSYSDGVDAVRMNVESSGNLLSGVSKAFGFKVNSQGQRTLFNIAYAQYAKFDVDYTHLMQFDKRNALALHAGIGVAYPYGNSTVLPFEKRYFSGGANSVRGWGVRELGPGKFKGTDGRIDFINQTGDVKLDLNAEYRTSLFWKFEGAAFIDAGNIWTLRNYEDQPGGQFKIDEFYKQIAVAYGLGLRLNFDYFILRLDMGMKAINPAYGTKEEHWAIIHPKLDRDFAFHFAVGLPF
;
A
#
# COMPACT_ATOMS: atom_id res chain seq x y z
N ASP A 1 10.38 -29.12 -44.73
CA ASP A 1 9.72 -29.71 -43.54
C ASP A 1 9.41 -28.58 -42.58
N HIS A 2 8.29 -27.88 -42.87
CA HIS A 2 7.78 -26.82 -42.01
C HIS A 2 7.05 -27.44 -40.87
N ARG A 3 7.69 -27.53 -39.71
CA ARG A 3 6.98 -27.76 -38.44
C ARG A 3 6.40 -26.43 -37.99
N ASP A 4 5.13 -26.24 -38.29
CA ASP A 4 4.32 -25.21 -37.69
C ASP A 4 4.31 -25.39 -36.15
N LEU A 5 5.15 -24.65 -35.45
CA LEU A 5 5.06 -24.45 -34.03
C LEU A 5 3.82 -23.60 -33.78
N HIS A 6 2.67 -24.25 -33.71
CA HIS A 6 1.47 -23.67 -33.17
C HIS A 6 1.74 -23.36 -31.68
N SER A 7 2.30 -22.20 -31.41
CA SER A 7 2.25 -21.64 -30.06
C SER A 7 0.78 -21.39 -29.75
N PHE A 8 0.21 -22.20 -28.86
CA PHE A 8 -1.16 -22.01 -28.42
C PHE A 8 -1.31 -20.58 -27.89
N PRO A 9 -2.20 -19.75 -28.45
CA PRO A 9 -2.37 -18.36 -28.02
C PRO A 9 -3.02 -18.24 -26.64
N THR A 10 -3.33 -19.36 -26.02
CA THR A 10 -4.03 -19.43 -24.72
C THR A 10 -3.19 -20.19 -23.71
N ARG A 11 -3.12 -19.62 -22.50
CA ARG A 11 -2.51 -20.24 -21.32
C ARG A 11 -3.51 -20.29 -20.19
N ARG A 12 -3.53 -21.38 -19.44
CA ARG A 12 -4.25 -21.52 -18.18
C ARG A 12 -3.22 -21.72 -17.07
N SER A 13 -3.38 -21.03 -15.96
CA SER A 13 -2.62 -21.27 -14.74
C SER A 13 -3.56 -21.32 -13.56
N SER A 14 -3.20 -22.09 -12.55
CA SER A 14 -3.88 -22.16 -11.28
C SER A 14 -2.84 -22.01 -10.19
N ASP A 15 -3.08 -21.15 -9.23
CA ASP A 15 -2.21 -20.90 -8.10
C ASP A 15 -2.97 -21.18 -6.80
N LEU A 16 -2.27 -21.80 -5.85
CA LEU A 16 -2.75 -22.06 -4.50
C LEU A 16 -1.85 -21.31 -3.52
N GLU A 17 -2.44 -20.49 -2.66
CA GLU A 17 -1.73 -19.70 -1.67
C GLU A 17 -2.21 -20.07 -0.27
N GLY A 18 -1.29 -20.22 0.67
CA GLY A 18 -1.58 -20.26 2.09
C GLY A 18 -1.36 -18.86 2.67
N THR A 19 -2.29 -18.37 3.45
CA THR A 19 -2.17 -17.08 4.13
C THR A 19 -2.24 -17.28 5.64
N ASN A 20 -1.49 -16.45 6.37
CA ASN A 20 -1.59 -16.36 7.83
C ASN A 20 -1.57 -14.88 8.18
N THR A 21 -2.73 -14.35 8.53
CA THR A 21 -2.89 -12.94 8.92
C THR A 21 -3.31 -12.89 10.38
N ALA A 22 -2.53 -12.24 11.23
CA ALA A 22 -2.83 -12.05 12.66
C ALA A 22 -3.07 -13.36 13.46
N GLY A 23 -2.49 -14.48 13.03
CA GLY A 23 -2.64 -15.78 13.70
C GLY A 23 -3.76 -16.66 13.14
N ASP A 24 -4.56 -16.16 12.20
CA ASP A 24 -5.63 -16.90 11.54
C ASP A 24 -5.11 -17.68 10.32
N LEU A 25 -5.62 -18.89 10.13
CA LEU A 25 -5.23 -19.74 9.01
C LEU A 25 -6.17 -19.52 7.82
N GLY A 26 -5.59 -19.18 6.67
CA GLY A 26 -6.34 -18.96 5.45
C GLY A 26 -5.76 -19.71 4.25
N ALA A 27 -6.60 -19.93 3.26
CA ALA A 27 -6.25 -20.49 1.96
C ALA A 27 -6.91 -19.71 0.84
N ALA A 28 -6.20 -19.51 -0.26
CA ALA A 28 -6.73 -18.89 -1.46
C ALA A 28 -6.37 -19.74 -2.68
N ALA A 29 -7.27 -19.78 -3.65
CA ALA A 29 -7.04 -20.41 -4.94
C ALA A 29 -7.41 -19.44 -6.07
N SER A 30 -6.61 -19.40 -7.11
CA SER A 30 -6.91 -18.63 -8.32
C SER A 30 -6.83 -19.48 -9.58
N LEU A 31 -7.65 -19.12 -10.56
CA LEU A 31 -7.67 -19.69 -11.90
C LEU A 31 -7.56 -18.56 -12.91
N THR A 32 -6.49 -18.55 -13.69
CA THR A 32 -6.26 -17.53 -14.72
C THR A 32 -6.32 -18.14 -16.12
N TYR A 33 -7.16 -17.54 -16.97
CA TYR A 33 -7.21 -17.78 -18.40
C TYR A 33 -6.54 -16.63 -19.15
N THR A 34 -5.58 -16.89 -20.01
CA THR A 34 -4.90 -15.87 -20.81
C THR A 34 -4.96 -16.23 -22.31
N ASN A 35 -5.47 -15.30 -23.12
CA ASN A 35 -5.37 -15.32 -24.57
C ASN A 35 -4.41 -14.21 -25.03
N ARG A 36 -3.35 -14.55 -25.79
CA ARG A 36 -2.29 -13.62 -26.16
C ARG A 36 -2.42 -13.04 -27.56
N ASN A 37 -3.50 -13.28 -28.23
CA ASN A 37 -3.74 -12.78 -29.60
C ASN A 37 -5.23 -12.62 -29.88
N LEU A 38 -5.94 -11.90 -29.01
CA LEU A 38 -7.41 -11.80 -29.03
C LEU A 38 -7.97 -11.26 -30.34
N PHE A 39 -7.37 -10.18 -30.86
CA PHE A 39 -7.80 -9.50 -32.09
C PHE A 39 -6.77 -9.64 -33.23
N ARG A 40 -5.89 -10.65 -33.18
CA ARG A 40 -4.81 -10.89 -34.15
C ARG A 40 -3.74 -9.78 -34.24
N GLY A 41 -3.65 -8.93 -33.23
CA GLY A 41 -2.66 -7.84 -33.10
C GLY A 41 -1.80 -7.97 -31.86
N SER A 42 -1.66 -9.19 -31.31
CA SER A 42 -0.93 -9.50 -30.07
C SER A 42 -1.53 -8.85 -28.82
N GLU A 43 -2.83 -8.51 -28.87
CA GLU A 43 -3.56 -8.07 -27.70
C GLU A 43 -3.75 -9.25 -26.74
N GLN A 44 -3.50 -8.99 -25.47
CA GLN A 44 -3.60 -10.00 -24.42
C GLN A 44 -4.84 -9.77 -23.57
N LEU A 45 -5.74 -10.76 -23.53
CA LEU A 45 -6.84 -10.83 -22.56
C LEU A 45 -6.46 -11.80 -21.46
N SER A 46 -6.57 -11.36 -20.20
CA SER A 46 -6.48 -12.20 -19.02
C SER A 46 -7.77 -12.12 -18.23
N ILE A 47 -8.30 -13.26 -17.81
CA ILE A 47 -9.44 -13.35 -16.90
C ILE A 47 -9.01 -14.20 -15.72
N GLU A 48 -9.10 -13.64 -14.52
CA GLU A 48 -8.77 -14.31 -13.27
C GLU A 48 -10.00 -14.47 -12.40
N LEU A 49 -10.18 -15.65 -11.87
CA LEU A 49 -11.16 -15.98 -10.84
C LEU A 49 -10.38 -16.36 -9.59
N ARG A 50 -10.68 -15.72 -8.46
CA ARG A 50 -10.04 -16.02 -7.19
C ARG A 50 -11.08 -16.23 -6.10
N GLY A 51 -10.85 -17.25 -5.26
CA GLY A 51 -11.57 -17.49 -4.02
C GLY A 51 -10.60 -17.58 -2.86
N ALA A 52 -10.94 -16.97 -1.73
CA ALA A 52 -10.17 -17.07 -0.49
C ALA A 52 -11.09 -17.34 0.68
N TYR A 53 -10.58 -18.10 1.64
CA TYR A 53 -11.22 -18.42 2.90
C TYR A 53 -10.21 -18.27 4.03
N GLU A 54 -10.63 -17.68 5.15
CA GLU A 54 -9.82 -17.51 6.35
C GLU A 54 -10.67 -17.84 7.58
N ALA A 55 -10.17 -18.75 8.41
CA ALA A 55 -10.81 -19.09 9.67
C ALA A 55 -10.44 -18.04 10.72
N ILE A 56 -11.41 -17.25 11.16
CA ILE A 56 -11.19 -16.18 12.14
C ILE A 56 -11.37 -16.77 13.53
N THR A 57 -10.35 -16.65 14.38
CA THR A 57 -10.35 -17.11 15.76
C THR A 57 -10.17 -15.93 16.71
N GLY A 58 -10.91 -15.92 17.83
CA GLY A 58 -10.69 -14.98 18.94
C GLY A 58 -11.44 -13.64 18.89
N LEU A 59 -12.36 -13.43 17.95
CA LEU A 59 -13.26 -12.28 17.98
C LEU A 59 -14.39 -12.51 18.99
N GLU A 60 -14.40 -11.79 20.08
CA GLU A 60 -15.50 -11.82 21.06
C GLU A 60 -16.82 -11.40 20.40
N GLY A 61 -17.85 -12.22 20.52
CA GLY A 61 -19.20 -11.98 19.97
C GLY A 61 -19.42 -12.46 18.53
N TYR A 62 -18.42 -13.03 17.86
CA TYR A 62 -18.49 -13.52 16.47
C TYR A 62 -18.08 -15.00 16.34
N GLN A 63 -18.53 -15.84 17.26
CA GLN A 63 -18.23 -17.27 17.20
C GLN A 63 -18.82 -17.90 15.94
N ASP A 64 -18.00 -18.70 15.21
CA ASP A 64 -18.36 -19.47 14.01
C ASP A 64 -18.57 -18.68 12.71
N GLN A 65 -18.11 -17.44 12.60
CA GLN A 65 -18.14 -16.69 11.34
C GLN A 65 -16.74 -16.53 10.77
N ASN A 66 -16.58 -16.93 9.50
CA ASN A 66 -15.30 -16.93 8.81
C ASN A 66 -15.26 -15.85 7.72
N TYR A 67 -14.05 -15.47 7.31
CA TYR A 67 -13.86 -14.58 6.16
C TYR A 67 -13.94 -15.37 4.86
N THR A 68 -14.71 -14.86 3.92
CA THR A 68 -14.72 -15.36 2.55
C THR A 68 -14.57 -14.22 1.56
N GLU A 69 -13.75 -14.45 0.53
CA GLU A 69 -13.53 -13.50 -0.55
C GLU A 69 -13.67 -14.19 -1.90
N TYR A 70 -14.36 -13.54 -2.83
CA TYR A 70 -14.45 -13.95 -4.21
C TYR A 70 -14.15 -12.75 -5.11
N SER A 71 -13.28 -12.94 -6.10
CA SER A 71 -13.00 -11.90 -7.06
C SER A 71 -12.96 -12.42 -8.49
N VAL A 72 -13.36 -11.53 -9.40
CA VAL A 72 -13.23 -11.72 -10.84
C VAL A 72 -12.50 -10.50 -11.38
N GLU A 73 -11.40 -10.70 -12.09
CA GLU A 73 -10.67 -9.65 -12.78
C GLU A 73 -10.55 -9.96 -14.26
N GLY A 74 -10.89 -8.98 -15.09
CA GLY A 74 -10.66 -8.99 -16.53
C GLY A 74 -9.64 -7.91 -16.89
N LYS A 75 -8.61 -8.28 -17.69
CA LYS A 75 -7.53 -7.39 -18.09
C LYS A 75 -7.25 -7.53 -19.58
N LEU A 76 -7.31 -6.43 -20.30
CA LEU A 76 -7.01 -6.35 -21.72
C LEU A 76 -5.82 -5.43 -21.95
N VAL A 77 -4.74 -5.98 -22.48
CA VAL A 77 -3.49 -5.26 -22.76
C VAL A 77 -3.27 -5.15 -24.27
N PHE A 78 -3.11 -3.94 -24.74
CA PHE A 78 -2.71 -3.62 -26.11
C PHE A 78 -1.21 -3.34 -26.12
N PRO A 79 -0.37 -4.01 -26.98
CA PRO A 79 1.08 -3.79 -27.03
C PRO A 79 1.43 -2.49 -27.79
N ARG A 80 0.67 -1.44 -27.58
CA ARG A 80 0.82 -0.12 -28.22
C ARG A 80 0.04 0.95 -27.45
N PHE A 81 0.35 2.22 -27.72
CA PHE A 81 -0.53 3.31 -27.27
C PHE A 81 -1.86 3.31 -28.02
N VAL A 82 -2.95 3.06 -27.31
CA VAL A 82 -4.33 3.28 -27.76
C VAL A 82 -4.76 4.68 -27.28
N ALA A 83 -4.14 5.72 -27.84
CA ALA A 83 -4.31 7.12 -27.43
C ALA A 83 -4.40 8.00 -28.67
N PRO A 84 -5.61 8.35 -29.14
CA PRO A 84 -5.79 9.13 -30.38
C PRO A 84 -5.22 10.55 -30.29
N PHE A 85 -5.11 11.10 -29.07
CA PHE A 85 -4.57 12.44 -28.80
C PHE A 85 -3.04 12.53 -28.87
N LEU A 86 -2.31 11.40 -28.89
CA LEU A 86 -0.86 11.36 -29.01
C LEU A 86 -0.42 11.34 -30.47
N SER A 87 0.66 12.09 -30.79
CA SER A 87 1.23 12.12 -32.14
C SER A 87 1.72 10.73 -32.58
N ARG A 88 1.63 10.45 -33.89
CA ARG A 88 2.09 9.17 -34.47
C ARG A 88 3.59 8.94 -34.22
N ASN A 89 4.40 9.99 -34.28
CA ASN A 89 5.84 9.92 -34.07
C ASN A 89 6.19 9.52 -32.63
N PHE A 90 5.50 10.09 -31.65
CA PHE A 90 5.66 9.72 -30.25
C PHE A 90 5.31 8.25 -30.04
N ARG A 91 4.12 7.82 -30.48
CA ARG A 91 3.63 6.44 -30.31
C ARG A 91 4.56 5.37 -30.90
N ARG A 92 5.26 5.68 -32.02
CA ARG A 92 6.17 4.74 -32.69
C ARG A 92 7.53 4.61 -32.03
N ARG A 93 7.97 5.62 -31.28
CA ARG A 93 9.29 5.65 -30.63
C ARG A 93 9.33 4.95 -29.29
N GLN A 94 8.19 4.71 -28.69
CA GLN A 94 8.07 4.17 -27.33
C GLN A 94 7.66 2.69 -27.36
N THR A 95 8.29 1.90 -26.50
CA THR A 95 7.79 0.56 -26.15
C THR A 95 6.68 0.74 -25.12
N ALA A 96 5.44 0.69 -25.60
CA ALA A 96 4.31 1.08 -24.79
C ALA A 96 3.20 0.03 -24.78
N ASN A 97 2.48 0.00 -23.67
CA ASN A 97 1.26 -0.77 -23.48
C ASN A 97 0.10 0.15 -23.06
N SER A 98 -1.09 -0.17 -23.55
CA SER A 98 -2.35 0.36 -23.02
C SER A 98 -3.10 -0.76 -22.36
N GLU A 99 -3.54 -0.56 -21.13
CA GLU A 99 -4.20 -1.57 -20.31
C GLU A 99 -5.60 -1.07 -19.92
N LEU A 100 -6.61 -1.89 -20.19
CA LEU A 100 -7.95 -1.76 -19.63
C LEU A 100 -8.17 -2.90 -18.65
N SER A 101 -8.52 -2.60 -17.41
CA SER A 101 -8.89 -3.60 -16.42
C SER A 101 -10.26 -3.31 -15.82
N ALA A 102 -10.96 -4.37 -15.46
CA ALA A 102 -12.19 -4.31 -14.68
C ALA A 102 -12.19 -5.48 -13.68
N SER A 103 -12.55 -5.21 -12.43
CA SER A 103 -12.63 -6.23 -11.40
C SER A 103 -13.86 -6.05 -10.52
N TRP A 104 -14.36 -7.15 -10.01
CA TRP A 104 -15.39 -7.22 -8.99
C TRP A 104 -14.91 -8.10 -7.85
N ASN A 105 -14.92 -7.55 -6.63
CA ASN A 105 -14.50 -8.23 -5.42
C ASN A 105 -15.64 -8.22 -4.40
N LEU A 106 -15.91 -9.40 -3.82
CA LEU A 106 -16.90 -9.62 -2.79
C LEU A 106 -16.19 -10.13 -1.54
N GLN A 107 -16.24 -9.37 -0.48
CA GLN A 107 -15.69 -9.71 0.83
C GLN A 107 -16.83 -9.85 1.83
N ASN A 108 -16.92 -10.98 2.49
CA ASN A 108 -17.81 -11.21 3.61
C ASN A 108 -16.96 -11.47 4.84
N ARG A 109 -17.05 -10.59 5.81
CA ARG A 109 -16.47 -10.71 7.15
C ARG A 109 -17.56 -10.77 8.18
N PRO A 110 -17.28 -11.28 9.38
CA PRO A 110 -18.26 -11.27 10.48
C PRO A 110 -18.75 -9.86 10.82
N GLU A 111 -17.89 -8.86 10.66
CA GLU A 111 -18.18 -7.48 11.03
C GLU A 111 -18.91 -6.71 9.94
N PHE A 112 -18.62 -7.03 8.64
CA PHE A 112 -19.17 -6.33 7.50
C PHE A 112 -19.14 -7.14 6.20
N HIS A 113 -20.01 -6.79 5.27
CA HIS A 113 -19.92 -7.20 3.89
C HIS A 113 -19.46 -6.03 3.03
N ARG A 114 -18.46 -6.26 2.20
CA ARG A 114 -17.90 -5.24 1.28
C ARG A 114 -17.96 -5.72 -0.16
N ARG A 115 -18.36 -4.85 -1.05
CA ARG A 115 -18.39 -5.06 -2.49
C ARG A 115 -17.56 -3.99 -3.15
N VAL A 116 -16.57 -4.36 -3.94
CA VAL A 116 -15.69 -3.41 -4.63
C VAL A 116 -15.76 -3.67 -6.12
N PHE A 117 -16.15 -2.66 -6.87
CA PHE A 117 -16.02 -2.64 -8.32
C PHE A 117 -14.90 -1.69 -8.69
N SER A 118 -13.94 -2.15 -9.50
CA SER A 118 -12.83 -1.32 -9.96
C SER A 118 -12.72 -1.40 -11.48
N THR A 119 -12.41 -0.28 -12.12
CA THR A 119 -12.05 -0.25 -13.53
C THR A 119 -10.97 0.79 -13.76
N ALA A 120 -10.00 0.47 -14.63
CA ALA A 120 -8.92 1.38 -14.90
C ALA A 120 -8.48 1.34 -16.36
N TRP A 121 -8.09 2.52 -16.87
CA TRP A 121 -7.39 2.68 -18.13
C TRP A 121 -6.02 3.27 -17.87
N ARG A 122 -4.96 2.49 -18.22
CA ARG A 122 -3.57 2.81 -17.90
C ARG A 122 -2.70 2.76 -19.14
N TYR A 123 -1.72 3.65 -19.18
CA TYR A 123 -0.63 3.63 -20.15
C TYR A 123 0.67 3.35 -19.42
N ARG A 124 1.48 2.45 -19.99
CA ARG A 124 2.84 2.17 -19.51
C ARG A 124 3.78 2.22 -20.68
N TRP A 125 4.93 2.86 -20.51
CA TRP A 125 5.97 2.84 -21.53
C TRP A 125 7.35 2.89 -20.88
N THR A 126 8.35 2.41 -21.61
CA THR A 126 9.72 2.35 -21.15
C THR A 126 10.63 3.06 -22.13
N GLU A 127 11.67 3.71 -21.60
CA GLU A 127 12.78 4.30 -22.32
C GLU A 127 14.07 3.59 -21.88
N PRO A 128 14.41 2.43 -22.49
CA PRO A 128 15.51 1.59 -21.99
C PRO A 128 16.88 2.31 -22.00
N ARG A 129 17.10 3.24 -22.94
CA ARG A 129 18.34 4.02 -23.03
C ARG A 129 18.56 4.95 -21.83
N HIS A 130 17.50 5.37 -21.18
CA HIS A 130 17.52 6.29 -20.03
C HIS A 130 17.16 5.56 -18.72
N HIS A 131 16.99 4.24 -18.74
CA HIS A 131 16.58 3.44 -17.59
C HIS A 131 15.27 3.92 -16.95
N LEU A 132 14.36 4.50 -17.75
CA LEU A 132 13.10 5.08 -17.31
C LEU A 132 11.92 4.17 -17.67
N ALA A 133 11.02 4.02 -16.69
CA ALA A 133 9.72 3.42 -16.89
C ALA A 133 8.63 4.38 -16.38
N TRP A 134 7.63 4.59 -17.22
CA TRP A 134 6.55 5.54 -17.00
C TRP A 134 5.22 4.82 -16.87
N ARG A 135 4.35 5.35 -16.03
CA ARG A 135 2.96 4.95 -15.90
C ARG A 135 2.06 6.18 -15.87
N PHE A 136 1.00 6.14 -16.65
CA PHE A 136 -0.06 7.13 -16.61
C PHE A 136 -1.40 6.44 -16.46
N ASP A 137 -2.02 6.59 -15.30
CA ASP A 137 -3.37 6.13 -15.01
C ASP A 137 -4.32 7.25 -15.44
N LEU A 138 -4.89 7.13 -16.65
CA LEU A 138 -5.80 8.14 -17.20
C LEU A 138 -7.11 8.18 -16.42
N LEU A 139 -7.59 7.01 -16.05
CA LEU A 139 -8.78 6.82 -15.23
C LEU A 139 -8.59 5.57 -14.38
N ASP A 140 -8.79 5.69 -13.09
CA ASP A 140 -8.87 4.57 -12.17
C ASP A 140 -10.04 4.84 -11.22
N LEU A 141 -11.05 4.01 -11.34
CA LEU A 141 -12.33 4.17 -10.68
C LEU A 141 -12.52 2.99 -9.73
N ASN A 142 -12.77 3.30 -8.46
CA ASN A 142 -13.06 2.32 -7.43
C ASN A 142 -14.37 2.71 -6.75
N TYR A 143 -15.34 1.83 -6.84
CA TYR A 143 -16.63 1.93 -6.18
C TYR A 143 -16.68 0.92 -5.05
N VAL A 144 -16.72 1.41 -3.82
CA VAL A 144 -16.84 0.61 -2.60
C VAL A 144 -18.25 0.74 -2.09
N TYR A 145 -18.92 -0.39 -1.90
CA TYR A 145 -20.26 -0.49 -1.36
C TYR A 145 -20.28 -1.45 -0.17
N MET A 146 -20.88 -1.00 0.94
CA MET A 146 -21.00 -1.73 2.19
C MET A 146 -22.48 -2.12 2.42
N PRO A 147 -22.96 -3.24 1.85
CA PRO A 147 -24.38 -3.62 1.92
C PRO A 147 -24.83 -3.96 3.34
N TRP A 148 -23.91 -4.37 4.19
CA TRP A 148 -24.23 -4.77 5.54
C TRP A 148 -23.04 -4.53 6.48
N ILE A 149 -23.33 -4.03 7.67
CA ILE A 149 -22.41 -3.89 8.78
C ILE A 149 -23.12 -4.43 10.01
N SER A 150 -22.44 -5.23 10.83
CA SER A 150 -22.98 -5.82 12.07
C SER A 150 -23.49 -4.74 13.01
N GLU A 151 -24.68 -4.93 13.61
CA GLU A 151 -25.25 -4.00 14.58
C GLU A 151 -24.39 -3.89 15.85
N THR A 152 -23.76 -4.98 16.28
CA THR A 152 -22.82 -4.98 17.40
C THR A 152 -21.62 -4.10 17.06
N PHE A 153 -21.05 -4.27 15.86
CA PHE A 153 -19.91 -3.47 15.39
C PHE A 153 -20.28 -1.99 15.25
N LYS A 154 -21.45 -1.67 14.71
CA LYS A 154 -21.94 -0.28 14.62
C LYS A 154 -22.04 0.35 16.00
N ARG A 155 -22.74 -0.32 16.94
CA ARG A 155 -22.95 0.19 18.30
C ARG A 155 -21.63 0.43 19.04
N ASP A 156 -20.71 -0.54 18.96
CA ASP A 156 -19.49 -0.53 19.79
C ASP A 156 -18.39 0.37 19.20
N TYR A 157 -18.35 0.52 17.86
CA TYR A 157 -17.25 1.23 17.19
C TYR A 157 -17.69 2.43 16.33
N LEU A 158 -18.92 2.47 15.80
CA LEU A 158 -19.34 3.53 14.88
C LEU A 158 -20.30 4.54 15.52
N ASP A 159 -21.23 4.09 16.36
CA ASP A 159 -22.31 4.92 16.90
C ASP A 159 -22.06 5.36 18.36
N ASN A 160 -21.04 4.82 19.01
CA ASN A 160 -20.70 5.21 20.36
C ASN A 160 -20.25 6.68 20.41
N ALA A 161 -20.99 7.51 21.17
CA ALA A 161 -20.73 8.95 21.29
C ALA A 161 -19.37 9.26 21.93
N GLU A 162 -18.83 8.33 22.73
CA GLU A 162 -17.50 8.43 23.33
C GLU A 162 -16.37 8.07 22.37
N ASN A 163 -16.66 7.31 21.31
CA ASN A 163 -15.68 6.87 20.31
C ASN A 163 -15.98 7.51 18.94
N ARG A 164 -15.83 8.83 18.85
CA ARG A 164 -16.06 9.59 17.59
C ARG A 164 -14.90 9.48 16.62
N ASN A 165 -14.45 8.27 16.32
CA ASN A 165 -13.35 8.07 15.39
C ASN A 165 -13.79 8.35 13.94
N ALA A 166 -13.50 9.56 13.45
CA ALA A 166 -13.83 9.99 12.10
C ALA A 166 -13.15 9.11 11.04
N ILE A 167 -11.96 8.59 11.33
CA ILE A 167 -11.19 7.72 10.44
C ILE A 167 -11.86 6.36 10.35
N LEU A 168 -12.25 5.79 11.47
CA LEU A 168 -12.94 4.51 11.52
C LEU A 168 -14.26 4.57 10.76
N ARG A 169 -15.10 5.57 11.03
CA ARG A 169 -16.39 5.77 10.32
C ARG A 169 -16.21 5.84 8.81
N TYR A 170 -15.28 6.63 8.35
CA TYR A 170 -15.03 6.80 6.92
C TYR A 170 -14.61 5.50 6.21
N ASN A 171 -14.01 4.56 6.95
CA ASN A 171 -13.62 3.25 6.40
C ASN A 171 -14.79 2.30 6.15
N TYR A 172 -15.92 2.55 6.81
CA TYR A 172 -17.14 1.72 6.72
C TYR A 172 -18.29 2.43 6.00
N GLU A 173 -18.01 3.53 5.32
CA GLU A 173 -18.96 4.21 4.43
C GLU A 173 -18.80 3.76 2.99
N ASP A 174 -19.89 3.91 2.22
CA ASP A 174 -19.81 3.78 0.78
C ASP A 174 -18.94 4.87 0.20
N LEU A 175 -18.03 4.49 -0.69
CA LEU A 175 -17.01 5.40 -1.19
C LEU A 175 -16.82 5.27 -2.70
N PHE A 176 -16.76 6.39 -3.37
CA PHE A 176 -16.43 6.49 -4.78
C PHE A 176 -15.09 7.20 -4.95
N ILE A 177 -14.09 6.48 -5.49
CA ILE A 177 -12.77 7.02 -5.76
C ILE A 177 -12.58 7.04 -7.27
N MET A 178 -12.42 8.23 -7.84
CA MET A 178 -12.05 8.43 -9.24
C MET A 178 -10.76 9.21 -9.32
N LYS A 179 -9.68 8.52 -9.64
CA LYS A 179 -8.34 9.09 -9.62
C LYS A 179 -7.68 9.07 -10.98
N MET A 180 -6.76 9.99 -11.15
CA MET A 180 -5.72 10.03 -12.18
C MET A 180 -4.37 9.91 -11.50
N GLY A 181 -3.42 9.23 -12.14
CA GLY A 181 -2.10 9.00 -11.55
C GLY A 181 -0.99 9.08 -12.58
N PHE A 182 0.18 9.49 -12.12
CA PHE A 182 1.40 9.51 -12.91
C PHE A 182 2.54 8.91 -12.09
N GLY A 183 3.24 7.94 -12.66
CA GLY A 183 4.35 7.25 -12.04
C GLY A 183 5.59 7.28 -12.91
N LEU A 184 6.72 7.48 -12.28
CA LEU A 184 8.06 7.40 -12.86
C LEU A 184 8.89 6.43 -12.06
N SER A 185 9.62 5.56 -12.74
CA SER A 185 10.65 4.71 -12.13
C SER A 185 11.93 4.83 -12.95
N TYR A 186 13.03 5.10 -12.27
CA TYR A 186 14.38 5.07 -12.81
C TYR A 186 15.18 4.00 -12.06
N SER A 187 16.02 3.24 -12.75
CA SER A 187 16.97 2.33 -12.09
C SER A 187 18.11 1.99 -13.05
N ASP A 188 19.34 2.26 -12.64
CA ASP A 188 20.57 1.90 -13.36
C ASP A 188 21.39 0.80 -12.67
N GLY A 189 20.86 0.25 -11.58
CA GLY A 189 21.52 -0.78 -10.77
C GLY A 189 22.34 -0.23 -9.59
N VAL A 190 22.61 1.07 -9.55
CA VAL A 190 23.23 1.80 -8.43
C VAL A 190 22.21 2.70 -7.77
N ASP A 191 21.56 3.51 -8.58
CA ASP A 191 20.52 4.43 -8.17
C ASP A 191 19.15 3.93 -8.62
N ALA A 192 18.17 4.01 -7.75
CA ALA A 192 16.78 3.78 -8.08
C ALA A 192 15.91 4.92 -7.51
N VAL A 193 15.06 5.48 -8.36
CA VAL A 193 14.08 6.51 -7.99
C VAL A 193 12.70 6.01 -8.38
N ARG A 194 11.74 6.08 -7.47
CA ARG A 194 10.31 5.89 -7.76
C ARG A 194 9.56 7.14 -7.33
N MET A 195 8.76 7.67 -8.22
CA MET A 195 7.91 8.84 -7.96
C MET A 195 6.49 8.53 -8.39
N ASN A 196 5.52 8.85 -7.54
CA ASN A 196 4.11 8.72 -7.87
C ASN A 196 3.38 10.00 -7.49
N VAL A 197 2.52 10.45 -8.40
CA VAL A 197 1.57 11.56 -8.17
C VAL A 197 0.18 11.03 -8.44
N GLU A 198 -0.73 11.23 -7.52
CA GLU A 198 -2.12 10.79 -7.64
C GLU A 198 -3.05 11.96 -7.27
N SER A 199 -4.07 12.16 -8.06
CA SER A 199 -5.13 13.15 -7.82
C SER A 199 -6.49 12.50 -7.97
N SER A 200 -7.34 12.61 -6.96
CA SER A 200 -8.67 12.01 -6.94
C SER A 200 -9.77 13.07 -6.82
N GLY A 201 -10.91 12.82 -7.44
CA GLY A 201 -12.15 13.58 -7.29
C GLY A 201 -12.20 14.93 -8.01
N ASN A 202 -11.10 15.41 -8.62
CA ASN A 202 -11.08 16.72 -9.26
C ASN A 202 -11.98 16.82 -10.50
N LEU A 203 -11.97 15.78 -11.34
CA LEU A 203 -12.89 15.71 -12.49
C LEU A 203 -14.35 15.70 -12.02
N LEU A 204 -14.66 14.88 -11.01
CA LEU A 204 -16.01 14.83 -10.42
C LEU A 204 -16.40 16.15 -9.76
N SER A 205 -15.49 16.82 -9.10
CA SER A 205 -15.74 18.15 -8.52
C SER A 205 -16.08 19.18 -9.57
N GLY A 206 -15.37 19.18 -10.72
CA GLY A 206 -15.69 20.03 -11.85
C GLY A 206 -17.08 19.75 -12.44
N VAL A 207 -17.37 18.47 -12.74
CA VAL A 207 -18.65 18.01 -13.26
C VAL A 207 -19.78 18.29 -12.26
N SER A 208 -19.57 18.01 -10.98
CA SER A 208 -20.58 18.20 -9.93
C SER A 208 -21.02 19.65 -9.76
N LYS A 209 -20.09 20.59 -9.96
CA LYS A 209 -20.41 22.04 -9.95
C LYS A 209 -21.24 22.42 -11.16
N ALA A 210 -20.91 21.89 -12.35
CA ALA A 210 -21.61 22.19 -13.60
C ALA A 210 -23.01 21.58 -13.64
N PHE A 211 -23.21 20.38 -13.11
CA PHE A 211 -24.47 19.64 -13.17
C PHE A 211 -25.29 19.64 -11.87
N GLY A 212 -24.87 20.39 -10.84
CA GLY A 212 -25.63 20.58 -9.62
C GLY A 212 -25.87 19.28 -8.83
N PHE A 213 -24.83 18.50 -8.57
CA PHE A 213 -24.96 17.25 -7.81
C PHE A 213 -25.52 17.50 -6.40
N LYS A 214 -26.30 16.54 -5.90
CA LYS A 214 -26.89 16.59 -4.56
C LYS A 214 -25.81 16.64 -3.48
N VAL A 215 -26.13 17.28 -2.37
CA VAL A 215 -25.29 17.38 -1.19
C VAL A 215 -25.92 16.55 -0.08
N ASN A 216 -25.13 15.72 0.60
CA ASN A 216 -25.61 14.92 1.73
C ASN A 216 -25.68 15.77 3.03
N SER A 217 -26.13 15.16 4.13
CA SER A 217 -26.24 15.81 5.44
C SER A 217 -24.90 16.27 6.02
N GLN A 218 -23.78 15.72 5.52
CA GLN A 218 -22.42 16.07 5.95
C GLN A 218 -21.80 17.19 5.08
N GLY A 219 -22.57 17.77 4.15
CA GLY A 219 -22.08 18.82 3.25
C GLY A 219 -21.25 18.33 2.06
N GLN A 220 -21.17 17.00 1.83
CA GLN A 220 -20.42 16.42 0.74
C GLN A 220 -21.30 16.25 -0.50
N ARG A 221 -20.76 16.53 -1.68
CA ARG A 221 -21.40 16.25 -2.96
C ARG A 221 -21.36 14.77 -3.27
N THR A 222 -22.47 14.24 -3.78
CA THR A 222 -22.64 12.83 -4.03
C THR A 222 -22.88 12.53 -5.51
N LEU A 223 -22.31 11.42 -5.98
CA LEU A 223 -22.64 10.78 -7.25
C LEU A 223 -23.36 9.46 -6.93
N PHE A 224 -24.57 9.26 -7.50
CA PHE A 224 -25.43 8.10 -7.15
C PHE A 224 -25.71 7.96 -5.65
N ASN A 225 -25.87 9.09 -4.93
CA ASN A 225 -26.02 9.19 -3.47
C ASN A 225 -24.79 8.76 -2.65
N ILE A 226 -23.62 8.60 -3.27
CA ILE A 226 -22.37 8.21 -2.61
C ILE A 226 -21.38 9.37 -2.70
N ALA A 227 -20.73 9.68 -1.57
CA ALA A 227 -19.70 10.70 -1.52
C ALA A 227 -18.44 10.24 -2.29
N TYR A 228 -17.85 11.13 -3.06
CA TYR A 228 -16.59 10.83 -3.74
C TYR A 228 -15.40 11.40 -2.96
N ALA A 229 -14.32 10.62 -2.95
CA ALA A 229 -13.07 11.04 -2.32
C ALA A 229 -12.34 12.10 -3.16
N GLN A 230 -11.89 13.17 -2.51
CA GLN A 230 -11.11 14.23 -3.14
C GLN A 230 -9.81 14.46 -2.38
N TYR A 231 -8.68 14.11 -3.02
CA TYR A 231 -7.35 14.24 -2.42
C TYR A 231 -6.26 14.36 -3.49
N ALA A 232 -5.09 14.82 -3.07
CA ALA A 232 -3.85 14.73 -3.83
C ALA A 232 -2.83 13.92 -3.02
N LYS A 233 -2.05 13.08 -3.69
CA LYS A 233 -1.01 12.24 -3.07
C LYS A 233 0.26 12.31 -3.89
N PHE A 234 1.40 12.39 -3.20
CA PHE A 234 2.73 12.44 -3.78
C PHE A 234 3.65 11.53 -2.98
N ASP A 235 4.35 10.63 -3.66
CA ASP A 235 5.32 9.71 -3.08
C ASP A 235 6.63 9.79 -3.87
N VAL A 236 7.75 9.79 -3.16
CA VAL A 236 9.09 9.63 -3.73
C VAL A 236 9.88 8.67 -2.88
N ASP A 237 10.48 7.68 -3.52
CA ASP A 237 11.44 6.75 -2.92
C ASP A 237 12.75 6.83 -3.72
N TYR A 238 13.85 6.98 -3.02
CA TYR A 238 15.20 6.95 -3.59
C TYR A 238 16.03 5.88 -2.89
N THR A 239 16.69 5.06 -3.66
CA THR A 239 17.63 4.05 -3.15
C THR A 239 18.98 4.21 -3.85
N HIS A 240 20.06 4.17 -3.08
CA HIS A 240 21.43 4.20 -3.57
C HIS A 240 22.22 3.01 -3.04
N LEU A 241 22.89 2.27 -3.94
CA LEU A 241 23.69 1.10 -3.62
C LEU A 241 25.18 1.42 -3.81
N MET A 242 25.92 1.55 -2.70
CA MET A 242 27.37 1.71 -2.70
C MET A 242 28.02 0.34 -2.58
N GLN A 243 28.57 -0.17 -3.68
CA GLN A 243 29.33 -1.42 -3.68
C GLN A 243 30.79 -1.12 -3.31
N PHE A 244 31.26 -1.62 -2.16
CA PHE A 244 32.66 -1.45 -1.73
C PHE A 244 33.59 -2.50 -2.36
N ASP A 245 33.13 -3.75 -2.38
CA ASP A 245 33.82 -4.87 -3.00
C ASP A 245 32.81 -5.97 -3.40
N LYS A 246 33.29 -7.14 -3.84
CA LYS A 246 32.41 -8.26 -4.26
C LYS A 246 31.53 -8.83 -3.15
N ARG A 247 31.83 -8.55 -1.90
CA ARG A 247 31.14 -9.11 -0.73
C ARG A 247 30.39 -8.06 0.07
N ASN A 248 30.81 -6.80 -0.02
CA ASN A 248 30.37 -5.74 0.88
C ASN A 248 29.70 -4.60 0.14
N ALA A 249 28.52 -4.21 0.56
CA ALA A 249 27.76 -3.10 0.03
C ALA A 249 27.03 -2.33 1.14
N LEU A 250 26.78 -1.04 0.91
CA LEU A 250 25.91 -0.19 1.72
C LEU A 250 24.75 0.25 0.86
N ALA A 251 23.54 -0.09 1.27
CA ALA A 251 22.31 0.38 0.65
C ALA A 251 21.72 1.50 1.50
N LEU A 252 21.42 2.62 0.87
CA LEU A 252 20.76 3.77 1.46
C LEU A 252 19.37 3.93 0.84
N HIS A 253 18.37 4.23 1.64
CA HIS A 253 17.01 4.48 1.19
C HIS A 253 16.45 5.74 1.85
N ALA A 254 15.73 6.54 1.09
CA ALA A 254 14.97 7.68 1.57
C ALA A 254 13.60 7.69 0.89
N GLY A 255 12.53 7.62 1.69
CA GLY A 255 11.15 7.63 1.23
C GLY A 255 10.38 8.79 1.88
N ILE A 256 9.66 9.56 1.07
CA ILE A 256 8.78 10.64 1.51
C ILE A 256 7.44 10.45 0.83
N GLY A 257 6.37 10.52 1.62
CA GLY A 257 5.00 10.52 1.12
C GLY A 257 4.17 11.60 1.77
N VAL A 258 3.33 12.26 0.97
CA VAL A 258 2.37 13.26 1.44
C VAL A 258 1.04 13.03 0.73
N ALA A 259 -0.04 12.92 1.49
CA ALA A 259 -1.39 12.80 0.96
C ALA A 259 -2.30 13.83 1.66
N TYR A 260 -2.98 14.65 0.90
CA TYR A 260 -3.79 15.76 1.41
C TYR A 260 -5.24 15.63 0.98
N PRO A 261 -6.19 15.40 1.90
CA PRO A 261 -7.62 15.44 1.61
C PRO A 261 -8.11 16.88 1.56
N TYR A 262 -8.91 17.22 0.56
CA TYR A 262 -9.49 18.56 0.40
C TYR A 262 -10.87 18.51 -0.27
N GLY A 263 -11.52 19.67 -0.34
CA GLY A 263 -12.79 19.82 -1.04
C GLY A 263 -13.90 18.94 -0.46
N ASN A 264 -14.23 17.87 -1.18
CA ASN A 264 -15.29 16.93 -0.79
C ASN A 264 -14.88 15.93 0.31
N SER A 265 -13.60 15.87 0.66
CA SER A 265 -13.09 14.95 1.68
C SER A 265 -12.43 15.69 2.84
N THR A 266 -12.78 15.29 4.06
CA THR A 266 -12.14 15.75 5.30
C THR A 266 -11.06 14.78 5.79
N VAL A 267 -11.18 13.51 5.42
CA VAL A 267 -10.30 12.39 5.79
C VAL A 267 -9.89 11.65 4.51
N LEU A 268 -8.69 11.09 4.49
CA LEU A 268 -8.23 10.22 3.40
C LEU A 268 -8.89 8.83 3.51
N PRO A 269 -9.22 8.19 2.37
CA PRO A 269 -9.53 6.76 2.37
C PRO A 269 -8.40 5.96 3.03
N PHE A 270 -8.77 4.96 3.81
CA PHE A 270 -7.81 4.15 4.58
C PHE A 270 -6.70 3.56 3.70
N GLU A 271 -7.05 3.07 2.50
CA GLU A 271 -6.10 2.50 1.55
C GLU A 271 -5.09 3.53 0.99
N LYS A 272 -5.32 4.81 1.24
CA LYS A 272 -4.45 5.93 0.79
C LYS A 272 -3.61 6.52 1.91
N ARG A 273 -3.91 6.17 3.14
CA ARG A 273 -3.14 6.60 4.31
C ARG A 273 -1.82 5.85 4.40
N TYR A 274 -0.86 6.45 5.05
CA TYR A 274 0.43 5.84 5.33
C TYR A 274 0.42 5.14 6.68
N PHE A 275 1.24 4.13 6.79
CA PHE A 275 1.60 3.47 8.05
C PHE A 275 3.10 3.22 8.09
N SER A 276 3.65 3.03 9.30
CA SER A 276 5.07 2.80 9.52
C SER A 276 5.29 1.62 10.48
N GLY A 277 6.52 1.10 10.47
CA GLY A 277 6.91 -0.13 11.13
C GLY A 277 6.85 -1.35 10.20
N GLY A 278 7.41 -2.46 10.66
CA GLY A 278 7.51 -3.71 9.90
C GLY A 278 8.81 -3.83 9.10
N ALA A 279 8.95 -4.95 8.41
CA ALA A 279 10.18 -5.40 7.77
C ALA A 279 10.74 -4.46 6.67
N ASN A 280 9.92 -3.57 6.09
CA ASN A 280 10.29 -2.70 4.97
C ASN A 280 10.20 -1.19 5.30
N SER A 281 10.17 -0.83 6.59
CA SER A 281 10.13 0.55 7.06
C SER A 281 11.06 0.68 8.26
N VAL A 282 10.59 1.04 9.45
CA VAL A 282 11.39 1.16 10.68
C VAL A 282 11.30 -0.15 11.47
N ARG A 283 12.31 -1.00 11.34
CA ARG A 283 12.31 -2.41 11.80
C ARG A 283 12.40 -2.62 13.32
N GLY A 284 12.43 -1.56 14.12
CA GLY A 284 12.25 -1.64 15.57
C GLY A 284 10.80 -1.79 16.03
N TRP A 285 9.83 -1.67 15.12
CA TRP A 285 8.39 -1.76 15.38
C TRP A 285 7.74 -2.82 14.50
N GLY A 286 6.72 -3.47 15.01
CA GLY A 286 5.83 -4.31 14.23
C GLY A 286 5.08 -3.52 13.15
N VAL A 287 4.38 -4.22 12.27
CA VAL A 287 3.60 -3.60 11.20
C VAL A 287 2.52 -2.71 11.78
N ARG A 288 2.49 -1.42 11.38
CA ARG A 288 1.53 -0.42 11.86
C ARG A 288 1.60 -0.12 13.37
N GLU A 289 2.73 -0.31 14.01
CA GLU A 289 2.90 0.01 15.42
C GLU A 289 3.51 1.40 15.66
N LEU A 290 4.05 2.05 14.63
CA LEU A 290 4.74 3.32 14.75
C LEU A 290 3.87 4.48 14.29
N GLY A 291 3.73 5.50 15.17
CA GLY A 291 3.08 6.78 14.89
C GLY A 291 1.55 6.74 14.90
N PRO A 292 0.89 7.80 14.46
CA PRO A 292 1.47 9.06 13.96
C PRO A 292 2.10 9.92 15.06
N GLY A 293 3.24 10.55 14.74
CA GLY A 293 3.96 11.43 15.66
C GLY A 293 4.30 10.75 16.98
N LYS A 294 3.74 11.28 18.08
CA LYS A 294 3.86 10.73 19.46
C LYS A 294 2.70 9.80 19.86
N PHE A 295 1.77 9.55 18.99
CA PHE A 295 0.63 8.68 19.28
C PHE A 295 1.09 7.23 19.51
N LYS A 296 0.62 6.60 20.56
CA LYS A 296 1.03 5.26 21.00
C LYS A 296 -0.11 4.22 20.99
N GLY A 297 -1.19 4.53 20.28
CA GLY A 297 -2.40 3.72 20.27
C GLY A 297 -3.43 4.16 21.33
N THR A 298 -4.60 3.57 21.30
CA THR A 298 -5.68 3.84 22.23
C THR A 298 -5.45 3.05 23.52
N ASP A 299 -5.47 3.72 24.66
CA ASP A 299 -5.17 3.15 25.99
C ASP A 299 -3.83 2.39 26.08
N GLY A 300 -2.84 2.80 25.26
CA GLY A 300 -1.54 2.15 25.20
C GLY A 300 -1.53 0.81 24.47
N ARG A 301 -2.63 0.42 23.83
CA ARG A 301 -2.74 -0.75 22.95
C ARG A 301 -2.56 -0.34 21.50
N ILE A 302 -2.04 -1.26 20.68
CA ILE A 302 -1.91 -1.05 19.25
C ILE A 302 -3.31 -0.86 18.65
N ASP A 303 -3.49 0.25 17.94
CA ASP A 303 -4.70 0.58 17.21
C ASP A 303 -4.39 0.72 15.72
N PHE A 304 -4.46 -0.37 14.98
CA PHE A 304 -4.11 -0.45 13.58
C PHE A 304 -4.86 0.53 12.67
N ILE A 305 -6.00 1.03 13.10
CA ILE A 305 -6.82 1.97 12.34
C ILE A 305 -6.31 3.38 12.56
N ASN A 306 -6.06 3.74 13.82
CA ASN A 306 -5.59 5.07 14.18
C ASN A 306 -4.08 5.23 14.02
N GLN A 307 -3.30 4.14 13.94
CA GLN A 307 -1.87 4.21 13.63
C GLN A 307 -1.61 4.37 12.12
N THR A 308 -2.24 5.37 11.55
CA THR A 308 -2.12 5.77 10.14
C THR A 308 -1.93 7.29 10.03
N GLY A 309 -1.27 7.75 8.97
CA GLY A 309 -0.95 9.16 8.76
C GLY A 309 -1.18 9.64 7.33
N ASP A 310 -1.03 10.94 7.15
CA ASP A 310 -1.15 11.65 5.87
C ASP A 310 0.24 12.01 5.30
N VAL A 311 1.26 11.99 6.14
CA VAL A 311 2.67 12.21 5.81
C VAL A 311 3.49 11.04 6.28
N LYS A 312 4.50 10.64 5.50
CA LYS A 312 5.44 9.55 5.84
C LYS A 312 6.87 10.00 5.54
N LEU A 313 7.78 9.63 6.42
CA LEU A 313 9.23 9.71 6.21
C LEU A 313 9.84 8.38 6.60
N ASP A 314 10.61 7.77 5.70
CA ASP A 314 11.46 6.61 5.94
C ASP A 314 12.89 6.91 5.49
N LEU A 315 13.85 6.65 6.34
CA LEU A 315 15.29 6.74 6.08
C LEU A 315 15.94 5.46 6.56
N ASN A 316 16.61 4.74 5.68
CA ASN A 316 17.21 3.46 6.00
C ASN A 316 18.65 3.41 5.50
N ALA A 317 19.54 2.85 6.30
CA ALA A 317 20.92 2.53 5.93
C ALA A 317 21.18 1.07 6.30
N GLU A 318 21.60 0.27 5.33
CA GLU A 318 21.85 -1.16 5.52
C GLU A 318 23.17 -1.57 4.92
N TYR A 319 24.12 -1.95 5.78
CA TYR A 319 25.35 -2.59 5.36
C TYR A 319 25.10 -4.09 5.15
N ARG A 320 25.46 -4.60 3.98
CA ARG A 320 25.29 -5.98 3.54
C ARG A 320 26.63 -6.63 3.31
N THR A 321 26.82 -7.86 3.80
CA THR A 321 28.05 -8.62 3.60
C THR A 321 27.75 -10.08 3.29
N SER A 322 28.38 -10.61 2.23
CA SER A 322 28.30 -12.04 1.92
C SER A 322 29.12 -12.84 2.89
N LEU A 323 28.53 -13.80 3.56
CA LEU A 323 29.19 -14.65 4.57
C LEU A 323 29.78 -15.90 3.91
N PHE A 324 29.01 -16.95 3.85
CA PHE A 324 29.39 -18.21 3.24
C PHE A 324 28.19 -18.83 2.51
N TRP A 325 28.43 -19.63 1.48
CA TRP A 325 27.43 -20.25 0.63
C TRP A 325 26.44 -19.20 0.12
N LYS A 326 25.18 -19.27 0.48
CA LYS A 326 24.10 -18.32 0.12
C LYS A 326 23.69 -17.41 1.28
N PHE A 327 24.41 -17.45 2.40
CA PHE A 327 24.13 -16.59 3.53
C PHE A 327 24.78 -15.21 3.37
N GLU A 328 23.98 -14.19 3.66
CA GLU A 328 24.40 -12.79 3.72
C GLU A 328 24.00 -12.23 5.09
N GLY A 329 24.92 -11.52 5.72
CA GLY A 329 24.65 -10.75 6.94
C GLY A 329 24.32 -9.31 6.61
N ALA A 330 23.51 -8.68 7.45
CA ALA A 330 23.26 -7.25 7.37
C ALA A 330 23.27 -6.61 8.76
N ALA A 331 23.71 -5.35 8.80
CA ALA A 331 23.51 -4.45 9.93
C ALA A 331 22.78 -3.21 9.43
N PHE A 332 21.80 -2.72 10.17
CA PHE A 332 20.97 -1.62 9.71
C PHE A 332 20.66 -0.58 10.78
N ILE A 333 20.41 0.61 10.31
CA ILE A 333 19.81 1.72 11.06
C ILE A 333 18.64 2.24 10.24
N ASP A 334 17.48 2.32 10.87
CA ASP A 334 16.25 2.85 10.29
C ASP A 334 15.77 4.04 11.09
N ALA A 335 15.29 5.08 10.40
CA ALA A 335 14.69 6.25 11.03
C ALA A 335 13.44 6.68 10.25
N GLY A 336 12.41 7.11 10.94
CA GLY A 336 11.20 7.56 10.27
C GLY A 336 10.02 7.71 11.22
N ASN A 337 8.91 8.12 10.66
CA ASN A 337 7.60 8.18 11.32
C ASN A 337 6.53 8.51 10.28
N ILE A 338 5.28 8.50 10.71
CA ILE A 338 4.13 9.05 10.00
C ILE A 338 3.52 10.19 10.82
N TRP A 339 2.77 11.06 10.16
CA TRP A 339 2.05 12.17 10.80
C TRP A 339 0.72 12.42 10.10
N THR A 340 -0.20 13.07 10.79
CA THR A 340 -1.43 13.61 10.21
C THR A 340 -1.24 15.07 9.84
N LEU A 341 -1.85 15.54 8.76
CA LEU A 341 -1.84 16.96 8.39
C LEU A 341 -2.88 17.76 9.17
N ARG A 342 -3.95 17.09 9.59
CA ARG A 342 -4.98 17.68 10.44
C ARG A 342 -4.84 17.18 11.87
N ASN A 343 -5.33 17.97 12.82
CA ASN A 343 -5.43 17.54 14.21
C ASN A 343 -6.69 16.69 14.35
N TYR A 344 -6.51 15.41 14.69
CA TYR A 344 -7.60 14.48 15.02
C TYR A 344 -7.59 14.23 16.54
N GLU A 345 -8.76 14.29 17.16
CA GLU A 345 -8.91 14.04 18.61
C GLU A 345 -8.48 12.62 19.00
N ASP A 346 -8.69 11.65 18.09
CA ASP A 346 -8.33 10.24 18.26
C ASP A 346 -6.85 9.94 18.07
N GLN A 347 -6.05 10.94 17.65
CA GLN A 347 -4.60 10.79 17.39
C GLN A 347 -3.81 11.92 18.10
N PRO A 348 -3.88 12.03 19.43
CA PRO A 348 -3.21 13.10 20.15
C PRO A 348 -1.70 13.07 19.94
N GLY A 349 -1.11 14.23 19.56
CA GLY A 349 0.32 14.36 19.26
C GLY A 349 0.72 13.80 17.88
N GLY A 350 -0.25 13.41 17.04
CA GLY A 350 0.00 12.87 15.71
C GLY A 350 0.16 13.92 14.61
N GLN A 351 -0.17 15.19 14.86
CA GLN A 351 -0.14 16.23 13.86
C GLN A 351 1.29 16.63 13.45
N PHE A 352 1.53 16.74 12.15
CA PHE A 352 2.77 17.24 11.58
C PHE A 352 2.94 18.74 11.87
N LYS A 353 4.08 19.09 12.48
CA LYS A 353 4.51 20.49 12.69
C LYS A 353 5.96 20.62 12.27
N ILE A 354 6.26 21.57 11.41
CA ILE A 354 7.58 21.74 10.81
C ILE A 354 8.68 22.05 11.84
N ASP A 355 8.33 22.63 12.97
CA ASP A 355 9.21 22.97 14.08
C ASP A 355 9.37 21.85 15.11
N GLU A 356 8.55 20.79 15.03
CA GLU A 356 8.53 19.70 16.02
C GLU A 356 8.78 18.31 15.41
N PHE A 357 8.55 18.10 14.10
CA PHE A 357 8.57 16.76 13.49
C PHE A 357 9.87 16.00 13.71
N TYR A 358 11.01 16.68 13.70
CA TYR A 358 12.33 16.07 13.91
C TYR A 358 12.50 15.48 15.31
N LYS A 359 11.77 15.97 16.32
CA LYS A 359 11.73 15.42 17.69
C LYS A 359 10.85 14.17 17.81
N GLN A 360 10.12 13.88 16.74
CA GLN A 360 9.18 12.75 16.67
C GLN A 360 9.70 11.66 15.75
N ILE A 361 10.93 11.77 15.25
CA ILE A 361 11.54 10.72 14.44
C ILE A 361 11.89 9.54 15.33
N ALA A 362 11.34 8.39 15.01
CA ALA A 362 11.70 7.12 15.60
C ALA A 362 12.99 6.60 14.98
N VAL A 363 13.84 5.95 15.78
CA VAL A 363 15.09 5.36 15.28
C VAL A 363 15.18 3.92 15.79
N ALA A 364 15.55 3.01 14.89
CA ALA A 364 15.84 1.62 15.19
C ALA A 364 17.21 1.22 14.65
N TYR A 365 17.80 0.18 15.23
CA TYR A 365 18.99 -0.48 14.73
C TYR A 365 18.84 -1.99 14.84
N GLY A 366 19.62 -2.73 14.10
CA GLY A 366 19.51 -4.18 14.17
C GLY A 366 20.44 -4.93 13.27
N LEU A 367 20.29 -6.24 13.35
CA LEU A 367 21.02 -7.20 12.53
C LEU A 367 20.03 -8.03 11.72
N GLY A 368 20.47 -8.47 10.55
CA GLY A 368 19.66 -9.29 9.68
C GLY A 368 20.47 -10.43 9.06
N LEU A 369 19.80 -11.54 8.83
CA LEU A 369 20.31 -12.67 8.08
C LEU A 369 19.49 -12.84 6.81
N ARG A 370 20.16 -13.02 5.68
CA ARG A 370 19.54 -13.27 4.39
C ARG A 370 19.99 -14.62 3.88
N LEU A 371 19.09 -15.33 3.25
CA LEU A 371 19.35 -16.55 2.51
C LEU A 371 18.95 -16.33 1.05
N ASN A 372 19.95 -16.14 0.20
CA ASN A 372 19.77 -15.78 -1.21
C ASN A 372 19.75 -17.04 -2.08
N PHE A 373 18.58 -17.36 -2.65
CA PHE A 373 18.35 -18.51 -3.53
C PHE A 373 18.39 -18.16 -5.03
N ASP A 374 18.89 -16.99 -5.41
CA ASP A 374 18.92 -16.43 -6.76
C ASP A 374 17.51 -16.04 -7.29
N TYR A 375 16.45 -16.80 -6.98
CA TYR A 375 15.06 -16.52 -7.37
C TYR A 375 14.30 -15.72 -6.33
N PHE A 376 14.65 -15.88 -5.07
CA PHE A 376 14.09 -15.16 -3.93
C PHE A 376 15.08 -15.11 -2.78
N ILE A 377 14.92 -14.13 -1.94
CA ILE A 377 15.73 -13.94 -0.75
C ILE A 377 14.82 -14.11 0.46
N LEU A 378 15.14 -15.06 1.34
CA LEU A 378 14.53 -15.13 2.66
C LEU A 378 15.30 -14.22 3.61
N ARG A 379 14.59 -13.48 4.42
CA ARG A 379 15.16 -12.47 5.30
C ARG A 379 14.62 -12.62 6.72
N LEU A 380 15.53 -12.62 7.67
CA LEU A 380 15.26 -12.58 9.11
C LEU A 380 15.90 -11.32 9.66
N ASP A 381 15.12 -10.38 10.15
CA ASP A 381 15.62 -9.14 10.75
C ASP A 381 15.27 -9.07 12.23
N MET A 382 16.25 -8.72 13.06
CA MET A 382 16.13 -8.48 14.49
C MET A 382 16.37 -6.99 14.73
N GLY A 383 15.29 -6.26 15.03
CA GLY A 383 15.33 -4.82 15.25
C GLY A 383 15.19 -4.45 16.72
N MET A 384 15.91 -3.42 17.13
CA MET A 384 15.82 -2.81 18.45
C MET A 384 15.48 -1.32 18.31
N LYS A 385 14.58 -0.83 19.15
CA LYS A 385 14.27 0.60 19.23
C LYS A 385 15.47 1.35 19.83
N ALA A 386 15.89 2.43 19.20
CA ALA A 386 16.90 3.35 19.74
C ALA A 386 16.26 4.60 20.33
N ILE A 387 15.33 5.23 19.56
CA ILE A 387 14.55 6.41 19.97
C ILE A 387 13.09 6.10 19.72
N ASN A 388 12.28 6.20 20.78
CA ASN A 388 10.84 6.00 20.68
C ASN A 388 10.10 7.31 21.00
N PRO A 389 9.50 7.98 20.00
CA PRO A 389 8.84 9.28 20.20
C PRO A 389 7.52 9.18 20.97
N ALA A 390 6.92 8.01 21.11
CA ALA A 390 5.62 7.81 21.76
C ALA A 390 5.70 7.92 23.30
N TYR A 391 6.90 7.80 23.88
CA TYR A 391 7.08 7.84 25.33
C TYR A 391 7.64 9.17 25.81
N GLY A 392 7.11 9.67 26.93
CA GLY A 392 7.51 10.94 27.54
C GLY A 392 8.63 10.86 28.57
N THR A 393 8.88 9.67 29.14
CA THR A 393 9.97 9.46 30.10
C THR A 393 11.30 9.35 29.36
N LYS A 394 12.38 9.90 29.93
CA LYS A 394 13.71 9.86 29.29
C LYS A 394 14.18 8.44 29.00
N GLU A 395 13.90 7.51 29.92
CA GLU A 395 14.37 6.11 29.84
C GLU A 395 13.68 5.35 28.71
N GLU A 396 12.39 5.62 28.49
CA GLU A 396 11.62 4.95 27.43
C GLU A 396 11.80 5.62 26.08
N HIS A 397 11.97 6.94 26.07
CA HIS A 397 12.26 7.70 24.85
C HIS A 397 13.62 7.34 24.25
N TRP A 398 14.64 7.24 25.11
CA TRP A 398 16.01 6.86 24.73
C TRP A 398 16.25 5.37 24.99
N ALA A 399 15.50 4.50 24.33
CA ALA A 399 15.58 3.05 24.53
C ALA A 399 16.98 2.46 24.34
N ILE A 400 17.82 3.08 23.50
CA ILE A 400 19.23 2.66 23.31
C ILE A 400 20.06 2.73 24.58
N ILE A 401 19.71 3.62 25.53
CA ILE A 401 20.43 3.77 26.81
C ILE A 401 19.94 2.75 27.83
N HIS A 402 18.64 2.43 27.81
CA HIS A 402 17.98 1.51 28.74
C HIS A 402 17.16 0.45 27.96
N PRO A 403 17.80 -0.42 27.16
CA PRO A 403 17.10 -1.38 26.32
C PRO A 403 16.39 -2.44 27.14
N LYS A 404 15.14 -2.73 26.79
CA LYS A 404 14.34 -3.82 27.33
C LYS A 404 13.84 -4.69 26.19
N LEU A 405 14.19 -5.98 26.18
CA LEU A 405 13.86 -6.89 25.09
C LEU A 405 12.34 -7.07 24.91
N ASP A 406 11.59 -7.11 25.98
CA ASP A 406 10.14 -7.26 25.98
C ASP A 406 9.40 -6.05 25.36
N ARG A 407 9.98 -4.87 25.44
CA ARG A 407 9.39 -3.61 24.94
C ARG A 407 9.98 -3.15 23.61
N ASP A 408 11.29 -3.33 23.43
CA ASP A 408 12.05 -2.63 22.40
C ASP A 408 12.50 -3.52 21.25
N PHE A 409 12.33 -4.84 21.35
CA PHE A 409 12.72 -5.81 20.34
C PHE A 409 11.56 -6.11 19.37
N ALA A 410 11.89 -6.19 18.08
CA ALA A 410 11.00 -6.66 17.04
C ALA A 410 11.71 -7.67 16.15
N PHE A 411 11.00 -8.74 15.79
CA PHE A 411 11.50 -9.76 14.91
C PHE A 411 10.65 -9.76 13.61
N HIS A 412 11.32 -9.80 12.46
CA HIS A 412 10.68 -9.80 11.17
C HIS A 412 11.17 -10.96 10.31
N PHE A 413 10.21 -11.69 9.75
CA PHE A 413 10.43 -12.60 8.64
C PHE A 413 9.88 -11.96 7.36
N ALA A 414 10.66 -11.95 6.30
CA ALA A 414 10.23 -11.36 5.03
C ALA A 414 10.86 -12.07 3.82
N VAL A 415 10.29 -11.83 2.64
CA VAL A 415 10.80 -12.29 1.35
C VAL A 415 11.21 -11.07 0.53
N GLY A 416 12.41 -11.11 -0.07
CA GLY A 416 12.99 -10.01 -0.82
C GLY A 416 13.85 -9.07 0.05
N LEU A 417 14.45 -8.06 -0.62
CA LEU A 417 15.20 -7.00 0.06
C LEU A 417 14.21 -5.93 0.61
N PRO A 418 14.60 -5.16 1.65
CA PRO A 418 13.70 -4.18 2.26
C PRO A 418 13.43 -2.98 1.35
N PHE A 419 14.37 -2.63 0.46
CA PHE A 419 14.33 -1.52 -0.51
C PHE A 419 15.35 -1.74 -1.63
#